data_b46d3e4dc59662acfaa1b31928038920
#
_entry.id   b46d3e4dc59662acfaa1b31928038920
#
_cell.length_a   1.000
_cell.length_b   1.000
_cell.length_c   1.000
_cell.angle_alpha   90.00
_cell.angle_beta   90.00
_cell.angle_gamma   90.00
#
_symmetry.space_group_name_H-M   'P 1'
#
loop_
_entity.id
_entity.type
_entity.pdbx_description
1 polymer ?
#
loop_
_entity_poly.entity_id
_entity_poly.type
_entity_poly.pdbx_seq_one_letter_code
_entity_poly.pdbx_strand_id
1 'polypeptide(L)'
;MTVSRRDFVGSSAAAAAFTIVPRHVLGGPGFVAPSDKLNIACIGVGGMGKSDVDGVSGENVYALCDVDQKAAEESYRKHPKAKRYTDYREMLSREAGNIDAVTVSTPDHSHAAAAMLALKAGKHTYCQKPLARTLHEVRALAAQARKTKVSTQMGNQGHTFDGTKLLREYVEAGAIGTVREVHYWTNRPIWPQGIDRPTELHTPAPTLDWNLWLGPAADRPYHPAYAPFRWRGWWDFGTGALGDMACHGMDAAFWILDLGHPERIIPESTALYTESAPKASRVEYHFAAKGSRPAVRVYWRDGDFRPPRPLTLPAEMQWPTADIGGQLWVGDDGMAVAGMYGENPTLLDPARDKELKATPPPVKYARSKGVYQEWIEACKGGAPAQSDFGGHAGALTEMVLLGCLAVRSGKTLELNGSGGITNVKLPEEWITPTYRKGWEL
;
A
#
# COMPACT_ATOMS: atom_id res chain seq x y z
N MET A 1 18.08 74.78 -8.72
CA MET A 1 16.70 74.38 -9.03
C MET A 1 16.12 73.81 -7.75
N THR A 2 15.22 74.54 -7.11
CA THR A 2 14.56 74.10 -5.86
C THR A 2 13.33 73.36 -6.23
N VAL A 3 13.33 72.06 -5.95
CA VAL A 3 12.12 71.15 -6.11
C VAL A 3 11.07 71.61 -5.10
N SER A 4 9.87 71.93 -5.55
CA SER A 4 8.80 72.40 -4.67
C SER A 4 8.27 71.25 -3.82
N ARG A 5 7.77 71.58 -2.60
CA ARG A 5 7.11 70.59 -1.72
C ARG A 5 5.93 69.86 -2.38
N ARG A 6 5.27 70.49 -3.37
CA ARG A 6 4.20 69.86 -4.15
C ARG A 6 4.71 68.80 -5.10
N ASP A 7 5.85 69.01 -5.72
CA ASP A 7 6.46 68.03 -6.66
C ASP A 7 7.01 66.83 -5.90
N PHE A 8 7.49 67.03 -4.66
CA PHE A 8 7.93 65.95 -3.80
C PHE A 8 6.77 65.06 -3.31
N VAL A 9 5.62 65.66 -2.94
CA VAL A 9 4.44 64.94 -2.52
C VAL A 9 3.76 64.22 -3.70
N GLY A 10 3.76 64.79 -4.91
CA GLY A 10 3.24 64.15 -6.12
C GLY A 10 4.07 62.94 -6.55
N SER A 11 5.42 63.00 -6.40
CA SER A 11 6.33 61.88 -6.73
C SER A 11 6.27 60.75 -5.71
N SER A 12 5.95 61.06 -4.44
CA SER A 12 5.82 60.04 -3.38
C SER A 12 4.45 59.29 -3.43
N ALA A 13 3.42 59.91 -3.99
CA ALA A 13 2.10 59.25 -4.15
C ALA A 13 2.05 58.24 -5.32
N ALA A 14 2.96 58.34 -6.28
CA ALA A 14 3.03 57.39 -7.41
C ALA A 14 3.82 56.11 -7.09
N ALA A 15 4.48 55.99 -5.94
CA ALA A 15 5.32 54.84 -5.56
C ALA A 15 4.64 53.84 -4.59
N ALA A 16 3.42 54.10 -4.13
CA ALA A 16 2.70 53.21 -3.21
C ALA A 16 1.48 52.58 -3.89
N ALA A 17 1.70 51.87 -4.98
CA ALA A 17 0.77 50.84 -5.40
C ALA A 17 0.91 49.67 -4.41
N PHE A 18 0.22 49.76 -3.28
CA PHE A 18 0.08 48.60 -2.41
C PHE A 18 -0.65 47.49 -3.19
N THR A 19 0.10 46.53 -3.70
CA THR A 19 -0.48 45.29 -4.21
C THR A 19 -1.01 44.56 -2.98
N ILE A 20 -2.33 44.63 -2.73
CA ILE A 20 -2.97 43.78 -1.73
C ILE A 20 -2.93 42.36 -2.29
N VAL A 21 -1.91 41.60 -1.86
CA VAL A 21 -1.83 40.17 -2.17
C VAL A 21 -2.81 39.46 -1.23
N PRO A 22 -3.83 38.78 -1.75
CA PRO A 22 -4.79 38.05 -0.91
C PRO A 22 -4.06 37.02 -0.02
N ARG A 23 -4.56 36.79 1.20
CA ARG A 23 -3.96 35.87 2.17
C ARG A 23 -3.74 34.45 1.63
N HIS A 24 -4.63 33.97 0.76
CA HIS A 24 -4.46 32.66 0.13
C HIS A 24 -3.27 32.58 -0.83
N VAL A 25 -2.66 33.69 -1.18
CA VAL A 25 -1.43 33.75 -1.99
C VAL A 25 -0.18 33.85 -1.12
N LEU A 26 -0.29 34.50 0.05
CA LEU A 26 0.85 34.74 0.95
C LEU A 26 1.06 33.61 1.97
N GLY A 27 0.06 32.72 2.16
CA GLY A 27 0.08 31.74 3.23
C GLY A 27 -0.14 32.37 4.62
N GLY A 28 -0.06 31.57 5.69
CA GLY A 28 -0.26 31.97 7.07
C GLY A 28 -1.30 31.14 7.78
N PRO A 29 -1.72 31.46 9.03
CA PRO A 29 -2.67 30.65 9.79
C PRO A 29 -3.95 30.35 9.01
N GLY A 30 -4.17 29.06 8.67
CA GLY A 30 -5.31 28.59 7.89
C GLY A 30 -5.19 28.68 6.36
N PHE A 31 -4.05 29.16 5.82
CA PHE A 31 -3.83 29.27 4.37
C PHE A 31 -2.43 28.80 3.99
N VAL A 32 -2.35 27.86 3.01
CA VAL A 32 -1.08 27.41 2.40
C VAL A 32 -0.88 28.22 1.13
N ALA A 33 0.28 28.86 0.98
CA ALA A 33 0.61 29.56 -0.26
C ALA A 33 0.64 28.57 -1.44
N PRO A 34 0.22 28.96 -2.64
CA PRO A 34 0.31 28.07 -3.82
C PRO A 34 1.75 27.58 -4.09
N SER A 35 2.76 28.37 -3.77
CA SER A 35 4.19 28.02 -3.86
C SER A 35 4.62 26.91 -2.91
N ASP A 36 3.85 26.68 -1.82
CA ASP A 36 4.17 25.69 -0.78
C ASP A 36 3.42 24.36 -1.02
N LYS A 37 2.61 24.30 -2.08
CA LYS A 37 1.90 23.09 -2.49
C LYS A 37 2.75 22.26 -3.44
N LEU A 38 2.74 20.94 -3.23
CA LEU A 38 3.34 20.01 -4.16
C LEU A 38 2.48 19.90 -5.43
N ASN A 39 3.12 19.84 -6.58
CA ASN A 39 2.50 19.47 -7.84
C ASN A 39 2.47 17.94 -7.94
N ILE A 40 1.33 17.34 -7.75
CA ILE A 40 1.18 15.88 -7.71
C ILE A 40 0.57 15.39 -9.03
N ALA A 41 1.24 14.42 -9.67
CA ALA A 41 0.69 13.66 -10.78
C ALA A 41 0.14 12.33 -10.27
N CYS A 42 -1.07 11.95 -10.69
CA CYS A 42 -1.73 10.74 -10.24
C CYS A 42 -1.88 9.75 -11.39
N ILE A 43 -1.38 8.52 -11.22
CA ILE A 43 -1.41 7.44 -12.20
C ILE A 43 -2.39 6.36 -11.73
N GLY A 44 -3.42 6.06 -12.53
CA GLY A 44 -4.56 5.24 -12.12
C GLY A 44 -5.48 6.06 -11.22
N VAL A 45 -6.50 6.70 -11.79
CA VAL A 45 -7.34 7.67 -11.07
C VAL A 45 -8.81 7.25 -10.99
N GLY A 46 -9.09 6.02 -11.41
CA GLY A 46 -10.35 5.33 -11.19
C GLY A 46 -10.32 4.42 -9.96
N GLY A 47 -11.45 3.82 -9.57
CA GLY A 47 -11.52 2.86 -8.45
C GLY A 47 -10.85 3.36 -7.17
N MET A 48 -9.87 2.61 -6.65
CA MET A 48 -9.09 3.01 -5.47
C MET A 48 -8.30 4.30 -5.71
N GLY A 49 -7.77 4.48 -6.92
CA GLY A 49 -7.02 5.68 -7.28
C GLY A 49 -7.81 6.98 -7.14
N LYS A 50 -9.13 6.93 -7.25
CA LYS A 50 -9.98 8.08 -6.92
C LYS A 50 -9.83 8.51 -5.46
N SER A 51 -9.79 7.55 -4.55
CA SER A 51 -9.58 7.82 -3.12
C SER A 51 -8.17 8.39 -2.87
N ASP A 52 -7.17 7.91 -3.62
CA ASP A 52 -5.81 8.44 -3.52
C ASP A 52 -5.73 9.89 -4.04
N VAL A 53 -6.41 10.20 -5.17
CA VAL A 53 -6.54 11.58 -5.67
C VAL A 53 -7.22 12.49 -4.64
N ASP A 54 -8.33 12.02 -4.04
CA ASP A 54 -9.03 12.76 -2.99
C ASP A 54 -8.11 12.97 -1.75
N GLY A 55 -7.32 11.96 -1.38
CA GLY A 55 -6.38 12.00 -0.25
C GLY A 55 -5.24 13.03 -0.41
N VAL A 56 -4.85 13.33 -1.64
CA VAL A 56 -3.82 14.33 -1.95
C VAL A 56 -4.39 15.67 -2.44
N SER A 57 -5.70 15.84 -2.49
CA SER A 57 -6.37 17.04 -3.04
C SER A 57 -6.12 18.34 -2.26
N GLY A 58 -5.54 18.24 -1.06
CA GLY A 58 -5.03 19.40 -0.32
C GLY A 58 -3.84 20.08 -1.00
N GLU A 59 -3.10 19.35 -1.82
CA GLU A 59 -2.00 19.82 -2.66
C GLU A 59 -2.52 20.23 -4.05
N ASN A 60 -1.64 20.51 -5.00
CA ASN A 60 -2.01 20.77 -6.39
C ASN A 60 -2.05 19.46 -7.18
N VAL A 61 -3.25 18.97 -7.52
CA VAL A 61 -3.43 17.86 -8.45
C VAL A 61 -3.09 18.38 -9.85
N TYR A 62 -1.84 18.22 -10.27
CA TYR A 62 -1.27 18.81 -11.47
C TYR A 62 -1.63 18.03 -12.73
N ALA A 63 -1.53 16.71 -12.69
CA ALA A 63 -1.84 15.84 -13.82
C ALA A 63 -2.54 14.54 -13.36
N LEU A 64 -3.44 14.05 -14.20
CA LEU A 64 -4.19 12.81 -14.01
C LEU A 64 -3.95 11.90 -15.21
N CYS A 65 -3.59 10.64 -14.97
CA CYS A 65 -3.32 9.65 -16.00
C CYS A 65 -4.12 8.38 -15.76
N ASP A 66 -4.93 7.97 -16.74
CA ASP A 66 -5.65 6.70 -16.69
C ASP A 66 -5.86 6.17 -18.12
N VAL A 67 -5.76 4.86 -18.27
CA VAL A 67 -5.96 4.14 -19.51
C VAL A 67 -7.45 3.89 -19.82
N ASP A 68 -8.33 4.08 -18.82
CA ASP A 68 -9.80 4.01 -18.97
C ASP A 68 -10.45 5.36 -18.65
N GLN A 69 -10.85 6.08 -19.71
CA GLN A 69 -11.43 7.41 -19.58
C GLN A 69 -12.74 7.41 -18.78
N LYS A 70 -13.50 6.31 -18.84
CA LYS A 70 -14.75 6.17 -18.06
C LYS A 70 -14.46 5.97 -16.57
N ALA A 71 -13.48 5.16 -16.25
CA ALA A 71 -13.08 4.95 -14.85
C ALA A 71 -12.55 6.25 -14.22
N ALA A 72 -11.85 7.09 -15.00
CA ALA A 72 -11.25 8.35 -14.59
C ALA A 72 -12.23 9.54 -14.51
N GLU A 73 -13.44 9.41 -15.05
CA GLU A 73 -14.38 10.54 -15.30
C GLU A 73 -14.62 11.40 -14.05
N GLU A 74 -14.83 10.77 -12.91
CA GLU A 74 -15.10 11.51 -11.66
C GLU A 74 -13.89 12.34 -11.21
N SER A 75 -12.67 11.77 -11.27
CA SER A 75 -11.43 12.47 -10.94
C SER A 75 -11.19 13.64 -11.89
N TYR A 76 -11.46 13.45 -13.20
CA TYR A 76 -11.38 14.53 -14.19
C TYR A 76 -12.38 15.65 -13.93
N ARG A 77 -13.59 15.32 -13.49
CA ARG A 77 -14.61 16.30 -13.14
C ARG A 77 -14.26 17.11 -11.88
N LYS A 78 -13.68 16.44 -10.87
CA LYS A 78 -13.24 17.09 -9.63
C LYS A 78 -12.03 18.01 -9.84
N HIS A 79 -11.14 17.66 -10.77
CA HIS A 79 -9.90 18.40 -11.04
C HIS A 79 -9.83 18.88 -12.49
N PRO A 80 -10.72 19.80 -12.93
CA PRO A 80 -10.84 20.19 -14.34
C PRO A 80 -9.61 20.94 -14.88
N LYS A 81 -8.75 21.47 -14.00
CA LYS A 81 -7.51 22.17 -14.36
C LYS A 81 -6.32 21.23 -14.53
N ALA A 82 -6.41 19.98 -14.02
CA ALA A 82 -5.34 19.01 -14.14
C ALA A 82 -5.15 18.60 -15.61
N LYS A 83 -3.90 18.46 -16.02
CA LYS A 83 -3.55 17.91 -17.31
C LYS A 83 -3.97 16.44 -17.40
N ARG A 84 -4.42 15.97 -18.56
CA ARG A 84 -4.92 14.60 -18.73
C ARG A 84 -4.02 13.82 -19.66
N TYR A 85 -3.69 12.60 -19.26
CA TYR A 85 -2.83 11.67 -20.01
C TYR A 85 -3.46 10.28 -20.00
N THR A 86 -3.16 9.50 -21.04
CA THR A 86 -3.52 8.08 -21.07
C THR A 86 -2.30 7.21 -20.77
N ASP A 87 -1.11 7.64 -21.20
CA ASP A 87 0.16 6.98 -20.94
C ASP A 87 1.01 7.77 -19.93
N TYR A 88 1.30 7.16 -18.79
CA TYR A 88 2.10 7.79 -17.73
C TYR A 88 3.56 8.04 -18.14
N ARG A 89 4.09 7.27 -19.11
CA ARG A 89 5.44 7.47 -19.65
C ARG A 89 5.50 8.80 -20.42
N GLU A 90 4.48 9.08 -21.22
CA GLU A 90 4.32 10.36 -21.90
C GLU A 90 4.17 11.51 -20.88
N MET A 91 3.31 11.31 -19.88
CA MET A 91 3.11 12.30 -18.82
C MET A 91 4.42 12.67 -18.13
N LEU A 92 5.17 11.68 -17.65
CA LEU A 92 6.43 11.91 -16.95
C LEU A 92 7.50 12.48 -17.88
N SER A 93 7.55 12.04 -19.14
CA SER A 93 8.50 12.60 -20.13
C SER A 93 8.27 14.09 -20.40
N ARG A 94 7.00 14.52 -20.48
CA ARG A 94 6.65 15.92 -20.81
C ARG A 94 6.64 16.84 -19.60
N GLU A 95 6.26 16.32 -18.44
CA GLU A 95 5.91 17.15 -17.28
C GLU A 95 6.88 16.99 -16.09
N ALA A 96 7.93 16.17 -16.20
CA ALA A 96 8.82 15.92 -15.06
C ALA A 96 9.35 17.21 -14.40
N GLY A 97 9.63 18.27 -15.17
CA GLY A 97 10.08 19.57 -14.62
C GLY A 97 9.04 20.29 -13.77
N ASN A 98 7.76 19.94 -13.89
CA ASN A 98 6.64 20.58 -13.21
C ASN A 98 6.01 19.72 -12.11
N ILE A 99 6.42 18.45 -11.98
CA ILE A 99 5.89 17.48 -11.02
C ILE A 99 6.87 17.37 -9.86
N ASP A 100 6.38 17.42 -8.63
CA ASP A 100 7.15 17.17 -7.40
C ASP A 100 6.96 15.72 -6.91
N ALA A 101 5.75 15.19 -7.05
CA ALA A 101 5.36 13.92 -6.48
C ALA A 101 4.39 13.16 -7.39
N VAL A 102 4.37 11.82 -7.25
CA VAL A 102 3.55 10.91 -8.05
C VAL A 102 2.81 9.93 -7.16
N THR A 103 1.50 9.74 -7.40
CA THR A 103 0.76 8.59 -6.85
C THR A 103 0.59 7.52 -7.93
N VAL A 104 0.76 6.25 -7.55
CA VAL A 104 0.59 5.08 -8.42
C VAL A 104 -0.49 4.19 -7.83
N SER A 105 -1.64 4.08 -8.52
CA SER A 105 -2.85 3.40 -8.03
C SER A 105 -3.46 2.53 -9.12
N THR A 106 -2.60 1.92 -9.91
CA THR A 106 -2.93 1.00 -11.01
C THR A 106 -3.17 -0.43 -10.50
N PRO A 107 -3.48 -1.41 -11.35
CA PRO A 107 -3.34 -2.83 -10.99
C PRO A 107 -1.89 -3.22 -10.64
N ASP A 108 -1.72 -4.25 -9.79
CA ASP A 108 -0.43 -4.65 -9.19
C ASP A 108 0.72 -4.78 -10.21
N HIS A 109 0.43 -5.33 -11.39
CA HIS A 109 1.43 -5.58 -12.44
C HIS A 109 2.08 -4.31 -13.01
N SER A 110 1.43 -3.15 -12.87
CA SER A 110 1.94 -1.87 -13.37
C SER A 110 2.62 -1.03 -12.30
N HIS A 111 2.49 -1.39 -11.02
CA HIS A 111 3.05 -0.64 -9.89
C HIS A 111 4.54 -0.40 -10.06
N ALA A 112 5.30 -1.47 -10.27
CA ALA A 112 6.76 -1.39 -10.31
C ALA A 112 7.27 -0.52 -11.45
N ALA A 113 6.73 -0.67 -12.66
CA ALA A 113 7.16 0.11 -13.82
C ALA A 113 6.86 1.61 -13.65
N ALA A 114 5.64 1.95 -13.19
CA ALA A 114 5.27 3.35 -12.96
C ALA A 114 6.05 3.98 -11.81
N ALA A 115 6.17 3.30 -10.66
CA ALA A 115 6.92 3.79 -9.51
C ALA A 115 8.41 3.92 -9.80
N MET A 116 9.02 2.96 -10.50
CA MET A 116 10.43 3.01 -10.90
C MET A 116 10.71 4.22 -11.80
N LEU A 117 9.83 4.49 -12.76
CA LEU A 117 9.99 5.65 -13.64
C LEU A 117 9.91 6.97 -12.86
N ALA A 118 8.98 7.08 -11.90
CA ALA A 118 8.88 8.24 -11.02
C ALA A 118 10.14 8.42 -10.15
N LEU A 119 10.64 7.33 -9.53
CA LEU A 119 11.86 7.35 -8.72
C LEU A 119 13.09 7.74 -9.54
N LYS A 120 13.24 7.20 -10.77
CA LYS A 120 14.35 7.57 -11.69
C LYS A 120 14.28 9.03 -12.12
N ALA A 121 13.08 9.60 -12.21
CA ALA A 121 12.86 11.02 -12.45
C ALA A 121 13.04 11.90 -11.20
N GLY A 122 13.44 11.34 -10.06
CA GLY A 122 13.66 12.05 -8.80
C GLY A 122 12.37 12.57 -8.15
N LYS A 123 11.22 11.89 -8.35
CA LYS A 123 9.92 12.29 -7.80
C LYS A 123 9.60 11.55 -6.51
N HIS A 124 9.05 12.26 -5.52
CA HIS A 124 8.43 11.62 -4.37
C HIS A 124 7.34 10.68 -4.86
N THR A 125 7.24 9.47 -4.29
CA THR A 125 6.37 8.44 -4.85
C THR A 125 5.53 7.76 -3.77
N TYR A 126 4.22 7.83 -3.94
CA TYR A 126 3.25 7.00 -3.23
C TYR A 126 2.81 5.87 -4.16
N CYS A 127 2.78 4.64 -3.69
CA CYS A 127 2.32 3.50 -4.49
C CYS A 127 1.35 2.65 -3.69
N GLN A 128 0.26 2.22 -4.30
CA GLN A 128 -0.68 1.30 -3.69
C GLN A 128 -0.02 -0.06 -3.39
N LYS A 129 -0.63 -0.79 -2.47
CA LYS A 129 -0.23 -2.14 -2.06
C LYS A 129 -0.83 -3.21 -3.00
N PRO A 130 -0.14 -4.35 -3.14
CA PRO A 130 1.25 -4.59 -2.77
C PRO A 130 2.18 -3.70 -3.57
N LEU A 131 3.34 -3.35 -3.01
CA LEU A 131 4.27 -2.42 -3.67
C LEU A 131 4.67 -2.86 -5.08
N ALA A 132 4.72 -4.16 -5.32
CA ALA A 132 4.99 -4.77 -6.62
C ALA A 132 4.40 -6.18 -6.68
N ARG A 133 4.35 -6.78 -7.89
CA ARG A 133 3.80 -8.11 -8.12
C ARG A 133 4.81 -9.24 -7.96
N THR A 134 6.10 -8.98 -8.12
CA THR A 134 7.15 -10.00 -8.07
C THR A 134 8.30 -9.65 -7.13
N LEU A 135 9.08 -10.65 -6.72
CA LEU A 135 10.24 -10.43 -5.82
C LEU A 135 11.28 -9.54 -6.47
N HIS A 136 11.57 -9.72 -7.76
CA HIS A 136 12.50 -8.88 -8.50
C HIS A 136 12.08 -7.41 -8.45
N GLU A 137 10.81 -7.14 -8.74
CA GLU A 137 10.26 -5.79 -8.78
C GLU A 137 10.33 -5.09 -7.41
N VAL A 138 9.92 -5.76 -6.33
CA VAL A 138 9.96 -5.14 -5.00
C VAL A 138 11.39 -4.85 -4.55
N ARG A 139 12.32 -5.77 -4.81
CA ARG A 139 13.74 -5.58 -4.51
C ARG A 139 14.36 -4.45 -5.31
N ALA A 140 14.02 -4.34 -6.60
CA ALA A 140 14.47 -3.25 -7.47
C ALA A 140 13.96 -1.89 -7.00
N LEU A 141 12.66 -1.78 -6.65
CA LEU A 141 12.07 -0.55 -6.10
C LEU A 141 12.71 -0.16 -4.76
N ALA A 142 12.87 -1.11 -3.84
CA ALA A 142 13.52 -0.85 -2.56
C ALA A 142 14.98 -0.40 -2.74
N ALA A 143 15.72 -1.01 -3.66
CA ALA A 143 17.09 -0.61 -3.97
C ALA A 143 17.15 0.79 -4.58
N GLN A 144 16.24 1.12 -5.49
CA GLN A 144 16.17 2.45 -6.10
C GLN A 144 15.76 3.52 -5.07
N ALA A 145 14.77 3.24 -4.22
CA ALA A 145 14.34 4.17 -3.16
C ALA A 145 15.50 4.51 -2.21
N ARG A 146 16.31 3.54 -1.82
CA ARG A 146 17.51 3.78 -0.98
C ARG A 146 18.57 4.64 -1.65
N LYS A 147 18.64 4.67 -2.99
CA LYS A 147 19.59 5.49 -3.75
C LYS A 147 19.12 6.93 -3.93
N THR A 148 17.81 7.16 -3.86
CA THR A 148 17.21 8.48 -4.05
C THR A 148 17.03 9.19 -2.70
N LYS A 149 16.94 10.51 -2.73
CA LYS A 149 16.60 11.32 -1.54
C LYS A 149 15.13 11.69 -1.50
N VAL A 150 14.28 10.98 -2.26
CA VAL A 150 12.86 11.26 -2.33
C VAL A 150 12.09 10.47 -1.27
N SER A 151 11.00 11.03 -0.78
CA SER A 151 10.10 10.36 0.15
C SER A 151 9.24 9.36 -0.61
N THR A 152 9.12 8.15 -0.07
CA THR A 152 8.29 7.08 -0.61
C THR A 152 7.31 6.59 0.44
N GLN A 153 6.13 6.15 0.03
CA GLN A 153 5.08 5.63 0.92
C GLN A 153 4.24 4.59 0.20
N MET A 154 4.04 3.44 0.81
CA MET A 154 3.06 2.45 0.34
C MET A 154 1.68 2.72 0.93
N GLY A 155 0.64 2.38 0.18
CA GLY A 155 -0.77 2.57 0.53
C GLY A 155 -1.34 1.53 1.49
N ASN A 156 -0.59 1.07 2.49
CA ASN A 156 -1.07 0.18 3.56
C ASN A 156 -1.60 1.02 4.74
N GLN A 157 -2.80 1.59 4.60
CA GLN A 157 -3.38 2.59 5.51
C GLN A 157 -3.37 2.18 6.99
N GLY A 158 -3.57 0.88 7.29
CA GLY A 158 -3.59 0.34 8.65
C GLY A 158 -2.33 0.65 9.46
N HIS A 159 -1.18 0.81 8.78
CA HIS A 159 0.07 1.21 9.44
C HIS A 159 -0.05 2.56 10.17
N THR A 160 -0.87 3.46 9.67
CA THR A 160 -1.07 4.79 10.24
C THR A 160 -2.21 4.84 11.26
N PHE A 161 -2.99 3.79 11.42
CA PHE A 161 -4.15 3.80 12.32
C PHE A 161 -3.74 3.80 13.80
N ASP A 162 -4.50 4.55 14.60
CA ASP A 162 -4.28 4.61 16.05
C ASP A 162 -4.41 3.24 16.72
N GLY A 163 -5.28 2.38 16.20
CA GLY A 163 -5.44 1.01 16.69
C GLY A 163 -4.17 0.18 16.55
N THR A 164 -3.44 0.28 15.43
CA THR A 164 -2.16 -0.41 15.24
C THR A 164 -1.09 0.09 16.23
N LYS A 165 -1.05 1.41 16.48
CA LYS A 165 -0.14 2.01 17.47
C LYS A 165 -0.49 1.53 18.89
N LEU A 166 -1.78 1.53 19.21
CA LEU A 166 -2.29 1.06 20.50
C LEU A 166 -2.01 -0.43 20.71
N LEU A 167 -2.22 -1.26 19.69
CA LEU A 167 -1.90 -2.69 19.75
C LEU A 167 -0.41 -2.92 20.05
N ARG A 168 0.46 -2.14 19.43
CA ARG A 168 1.89 -2.18 19.73
C ARG A 168 2.19 -1.81 21.18
N GLU A 169 1.58 -0.74 21.66
CA GLU A 169 1.72 -0.31 23.05
C GLU A 169 1.24 -1.40 24.03
N TYR A 170 0.13 -2.10 23.74
CA TYR A 170 -0.37 -3.22 24.54
C TYR A 170 0.61 -4.40 24.55
N VAL A 171 1.13 -4.80 23.40
CA VAL A 171 2.10 -5.89 23.28
C VAL A 171 3.39 -5.56 24.02
N GLU A 172 3.94 -4.35 23.87
CA GLU A 172 5.15 -3.90 24.55
C GLU A 172 4.97 -3.73 26.06
N ALA A 173 3.75 -3.46 26.53
CA ALA A 173 3.41 -3.42 27.95
C ALA A 173 3.18 -4.81 28.56
N GLY A 174 3.28 -5.89 27.74
CA GLY A 174 3.07 -7.26 28.20
C GLY A 174 1.60 -7.64 28.44
N ALA A 175 0.65 -6.91 27.85
CA ALA A 175 -0.78 -7.13 28.07
C ALA A 175 -1.25 -8.58 27.76
N ILE A 176 -0.55 -9.30 26.90
CA ILE A 176 -0.80 -10.72 26.56
C ILE A 176 0.41 -11.61 26.83
N GLY A 177 1.45 -11.09 27.48
CA GLY A 177 2.72 -11.78 27.65
C GLY A 177 3.52 -11.87 26.35
N THR A 178 4.41 -12.86 26.25
CA THR A 178 5.23 -13.05 25.07
C THR A 178 4.41 -13.61 23.90
N VAL A 179 4.36 -12.91 22.77
CA VAL A 179 3.61 -13.35 21.57
C VAL A 179 4.27 -14.60 20.96
N ARG A 180 3.47 -15.64 20.73
CA ARG A 180 3.88 -16.91 20.11
C ARG A 180 3.29 -17.12 18.74
N GLU A 181 2.05 -16.69 18.54
CA GLU A 181 1.34 -16.87 17.29
C GLU A 181 0.53 -15.62 16.95
N VAL A 182 0.41 -15.33 15.65
CA VAL A 182 -0.52 -14.33 15.15
C VAL A 182 -1.30 -14.93 14.00
N HIS A 183 -2.64 -14.86 14.06
CA HIS A 183 -3.51 -15.39 13.02
C HIS A 183 -4.23 -14.26 12.32
N TYR A 184 -4.20 -14.30 10.99
CA TYR A 184 -4.95 -13.40 10.10
C TYR A 184 -5.97 -14.19 9.30
N TRP A 185 -7.12 -13.59 9.06
CA TRP A 185 -8.12 -14.14 8.15
C TRP A 185 -8.86 -13.04 7.41
N THR A 186 -9.36 -13.34 6.22
CA THR A 186 -10.18 -12.44 5.42
C THR A 186 -11.26 -13.18 4.68
N ASN A 187 -12.38 -12.50 4.35
CA ASN A 187 -13.44 -12.99 3.49
C ASN A 187 -13.10 -12.84 2.00
N ARG A 188 -11.90 -12.39 1.66
CA ARG A 188 -11.44 -12.34 0.27
C ARG A 188 -11.09 -13.75 -0.21
N PRO A 189 -11.22 -14.01 -1.54
CA PRO A 189 -11.53 -13.07 -2.63
C PRO A 189 -13.01 -12.79 -2.79
N ILE A 190 -13.37 -11.56 -3.20
CA ILE A 190 -14.69 -11.18 -3.71
C ILE A 190 -14.68 -11.04 -5.25
N TRP A 191 -13.61 -11.43 -5.86
CA TRP A 191 -13.39 -11.52 -7.31
C TRP A 191 -13.16 -12.98 -7.70
N PRO A 192 -13.36 -13.34 -8.99
CA PRO A 192 -13.07 -14.69 -9.45
C PRO A 192 -11.58 -15.03 -9.34
N GLN A 193 -11.29 -16.14 -8.66
CA GLN A 193 -9.99 -16.84 -8.70
C GLN A 193 -10.24 -18.33 -8.47
N GLY A 194 -9.25 -19.18 -8.70
CA GLY A 194 -9.42 -20.63 -8.73
C GLY A 194 -10.23 -21.07 -9.95
N ILE A 195 -9.92 -20.49 -11.10
CA ILE A 195 -10.56 -20.72 -12.40
C ILE A 195 -9.49 -20.76 -13.50
N ASP A 196 -9.83 -21.43 -14.60
CA ASP A 196 -9.00 -21.46 -15.80
C ASP A 196 -9.10 -20.16 -16.61
N ARG A 197 -8.16 -19.98 -17.54
CA ARG A 197 -8.18 -18.87 -18.50
C ARG A 197 -9.46 -18.90 -19.31
N PRO A 198 -10.18 -17.77 -19.43
CA PRO A 198 -11.32 -17.67 -20.34
C PRO A 198 -10.85 -17.79 -21.79
N THR A 199 -11.65 -18.44 -22.61
CA THR A 199 -11.37 -18.70 -24.04
C THR A 199 -12.15 -17.80 -24.98
N GLU A 200 -13.20 -17.15 -24.50
CA GLU A 200 -14.06 -16.28 -25.28
C GLU A 200 -13.32 -14.98 -25.64
N LEU A 201 -13.56 -14.51 -26.86
CA LEU A 201 -13.00 -13.25 -27.34
C LEU A 201 -13.99 -12.11 -27.08
N HIS A 202 -13.50 -11.06 -26.46
CA HIS A 202 -14.26 -9.85 -26.20
C HIS A 202 -13.52 -8.61 -26.72
N THR A 203 -14.29 -7.59 -27.08
CA THR A 203 -13.75 -6.28 -27.46
C THR A 203 -13.77 -5.36 -26.22
N PRO A 204 -12.67 -4.69 -25.88
CA PRO A 204 -12.68 -3.69 -24.82
C PRO A 204 -13.62 -2.52 -25.13
N ALA A 205 -14.14 -1.87 -24.12
CA ALA A 205 -14.89 -0.64 -24.30
C ALA A 205 -14.03 0.41 -25.03
N PRO A 206 -14.60 1.27 -25.89
CA PRO A 206 -13.84 2.32 -26.59
C PRO A 206 -13.11 3.30 -25.65
N THR A 207 -13.51 3.35 -24.38
CA THR A 207 -12.89 4.20 -23.35
C THR A 207 -11.64 3.59 -22.73
N LEU A 208 -11.38 2.29 -22.96
CA LEU A 208 -10.25 1.54 -22.38
C LEU A 208 -9.18 1.27 -23.44
N ASP A 209 -8.00 1.83 -23.25
CA ASP A 209 -6.80 1.40 -23.99
C ASP A 209 -6.26 0.11 -23.40
N TRP A 210 -6.63 -1.03 -24.01
CA TRP A 210 -6.24 -2.36 -23.55
C TRP A 210 -4.74 -2.60 -23.64
N ASN A 211 -4.07 -2.06 -24.64
CA ASN A 211 -2.63 -2.20 -24.81
C ASN A 211 -1.85 -1.49 -23.68
N LEU A 212 -2.25 -0.28 -23.33
CA LEU A 212 -1.68 0.46 -22.22
C LEU A 212 -2.06 -0.15 -20.87
N TRP A 213 -3.28 -0.73 -20.75
CA TRP A 213 -3.70 -1.45 -19.55
C TRP A 213 -2.82 -2.68 -19.28
N LEU A 214 -2.51 -3.46 -20.32
CA LEU A 214 -1.58 -4.59 -20.23
C LEU A 214 -0.20 -4.11 -19.75
N GLY A 215 0.24 -2.94 -20.20
CA GLY A 215 1.50 -2.35 -19.75
C GLY A 215 2.66 -3.32 -19.85
N PRO A 216 3.34 -3.66 -18.74
CA PRO A 216 4.46 -4.60 -18.70
C PRO A 216 4.07 -6.07 -18.87
N ALA A 217 2.79 -6.43 -18.66
CA ALA A 217 2.34 -7.83 -18.77
C ALA A 217 2.33 -8.34 -20.21
N ALA A 218 2.46 -9.67 -20.39
CA ALA A 218 2.44 -10.30 -21.69
C ALA A 218 1.15 -10.00 -22.47
N ASP A 219 1.26 -9.91 -23.79
CA ASP A 219 0.12 -9.67 -24.67
C ASP A 219 -0.92 -10.78 -24.55
N ARG A 220 -2.18 -10.38 -24.41
CA ARG A 220 -3.33 -11.29 -24.45
C ARG A 220 -4.60 -10.57 -24.89
N PRO A 221 -5.58 -11.29 -25.48
CA PRO A 221 -6.89 -10.75 -25.78
C PRO A 221 -7.58 -10.19 -24.53
N TYR A 222 -8.37 -9.14 -24.72
CA TYR A 222 -9.22 -8.59 -23.66
C TYR A 222 -10.31 -9.58 -23.26
N HIS A 223 -10.56 -9.65 -21.95
CA HIS A 223 -11.72 -10.32 -21.40
C HIS A 223 -12.21 -9.61 -20.12
N PRO A 224 -13.55 -9.52 -19.89
CA PRO A 224 -14.09 -8.87 -18.68
C PRO A 224 -13.75 -9.58 -17.37
N ALA A 225 -13.18 -10.80 -17.44
CA ALA A 225 -12.58 -11.47 -16.29
C ALA A 225 -11.26 -10.87 -15.83
N TYR A 226 -10.68 -9.90 -16.56
CA TYR A 226 -9.46 -9.21 -16.19
C TYR A 226 -9.73 -7.79 -15.67
N ALA A 227 -10.28 -6.93 -16.49
CA ALA A 227 -10.51 -5.52 -16.19
C ALA A 227 -12.02 -5.22 -16.05
N PRO A 228 -12.40 -4.20 -15.23
CA PRO A 228 -11.53 -3.28 -14.48
C PRO A 228 -11.13 -3.74 -13.08
N PHE A 229 -11.79 -4.75 -12.48
CA PHE A 229 -11.65 -5.11 -11.06
C PHE A 229 -11.08 -6.50 -10.83
N ARG A 230 -11.37 -7.47 -11.73
CA ARG A 230 -11.17 -8.91 -11.52
C ARG A 230 -9.72 -9.36 -11.74
N TRP A 231 -8.83 -8.47 -12.16
CA TRP A 231 -7.41 -8.71 -12.39
C TRP A 231 -6.68 -9.31 -11.17
N ARG A 232 -7.18 -9.05 -9.98
CA ARG A 232 -6.57 -9.48 -8.70
C ARG A 232 -6.34 -10.97 -8.58
N GLY A 233 -7.24 -11.78 -9.16
CA GLY A 233 -7.15 -13.24 -9.11
C GLY A 233 -6.13 -13.85 -10.08
N TRP A 234 -5.59 -13.08 -11.03
CA TRP A 234 -4.72 -13.57 -12.09
C TRP A 234 -3.27 -13.27 -11.82
N TRP A 235 -2.41 -14.30 -11.82
CA TRP A 235 -0.99 -14.15 -11.50
C TRP A 235 -0.22 -13.17 -12.39
N ASP A 236 -0.68 -12.95 -13.65
CA ASP A 236 -0.07 -11.96 -14.53
C ASP A 236 -0.41 -10.51 -14.19
N PHE A 237 -1.50 -10.28 -13.47
CA PHE A 237 -2.01 -8.94 -13.19
C PHE A 237 -2.09 -8.60 -11.70
N GLY A 238 -2.28 -9.61 -10.85
CA GLY A 238 -2.45 -9.47 -9.42
C GLY A 238 -1.74 -10.55 -8.63
N THR A 239 -2.01 -10.60 -7.35
CA THR A 239 -1.32 -11.44 -6.36
C THR A 239 -2.28 -12.30 -5.54
N GLY A 240 -3.54 -12.44 -6.02
CA GLY A 240 -4.59 -13.17 -5.30
C GLY A 240 -5.01 -12.51 -3.99
N ALA A 241 -5.85 -13.21 -3.22
CA ALA A 241 -6.35 -12.69 -1.95
C ALA A 241 -5.23 -12.45 -0.93
N LEU A 242 -4.22 -13.31 -0.90
CA LEU A 242 -3.06 -13.17 -0.02
C LEU A 242 -2.32 -11.85 -0.31
N GLY A 243 -1.87 -11.62 -1.55
CA GLY A 243 -1.12 -10.40 -1.88
C GLY A 243 -1.94 -9.13 -1.74
N ASP A 244 -3.24 -9.18 -2.13
CA ASP A 244 -4.13 -8.02 -2.02
C ASP A 244 -4.35 -7.59 -0.56
N MET A 245 -4.47 -8.54 0.39
CA MET A 245 -4.89 -8.22 1.76
C MET A 245 -3.78 -8.34 2.82
N ALA A 246 -2.75 -9.15 2.61
CA ALA A 246 -1.76 -9.40 3.65
C ALA A 246 -0.89 -8.17 3.94
N CYS A 247 -0.65 -7.30 2.96
CA CYS A 247 0.04 -6.03 3.21
C CYS A 247 -0.75 -5.09 4.15
N HIS A 248 -2.06 -5.31 4.32
CA HIS A 248 -2.86 -4.62 5.33
C HIS A 248 -2.84 -5.38 6.66
N GLY A 249 -3.21 -6.67 6.63
CA GLY A 249 -3.38 -7.47 7.85
C GLY A 249 -2.06 -7.73 8.55
N MET A 250 -1.07 -8.31 7.84
CA MET A 250 0.19 -8.76 8.44
C MET A 250 1.15 -7.60 8.77
N ASP A 251 0.84 -6.39 8.32
CA ASP A 251 1.60 -5.18 8.62
C ASP A 251 1.84 -4.98 10.13
N ALA A 252 0.79 -5.13 10.93
CA ALA A 252 0.89 -4.97 12.38
C ALA A 252 1.91 -5.95 13.00
N ALA A 253 1.84 -7.25 12.67
CA ALA A 253 2.81 -8.23 13.21
C ALA A 253 4.22 -7.96 12.67
N PHE A 254 4.34 -7.63 11.39
CA PHE A 254 5.63 -7.35 10.78
C PHE A 254 6.35 -6.19 11.48
N TRP A 255 5.62 -5.14 11.80
CA TRP A 255 6.14 -3.95 12.49
C TRP A 255 6.34 -4.16 14.00
N ILE A 256 5.31 -4.69 14.69
CA ILE A 256 5.32 -4.82 16.16
C ILE A 256 6.37 -5.83 16.63
N LEU A 257 6.50 -6.95 15.91
CA LEU A 257 7.39 -8.05 16.28
C LEU A 257 8.75 -7.99 15.55
N ASP A 258 9.00 -6.96 14.73
CA ASP A 258 10.24 -6.83 13.95
C ASP A 258 10.62 -8.14 13.23
N LEU A 259 9.67 -8.66 12.41
CA LEU A 259 9.75 -10.04 11.91
C LEU A 259 10.92 -10.27 10.94
N GLY A 260 11.04 -9.47 9.89
CA GLY A 260 11.99 -9.69 8.80
C GLY A 260 11.57 -10.86 7.88
N HIS A 261 12.55 -11.61 7.33
CA HIS A 261 12.27 -12.78 6.50
C HIS A 261 11.92 -13.99 7.37
N PRO A 262 10.87 -14.77 6.99
CA PRO A 262 10.62 -16.07 7.62
C PRO A 262 11.71 -17.06 7.21
N GLU A 263 11.96 -18.06 8.06
CA GLU A 263 12.86 -19.17 7.72
C GLU A 263 12.16 -20.28 6.93
N ARG A 264 10.81 -20.35 7.06
CA ARG A 264 9.97 -21.37 6.43
C ARG A 264 8.58 -20.85 6.15
N ILE A 265 8.02 -21.25 5.01
CA ILE A 265 6.64 -20.93 4.61
C ILE A 265 5.95 -22.22 4.16
N ILE A 266 4.83 -22.58 4.79
CA ILE A 266 4.08 -23.80 4.52
C ILE A 266 2.71 -23.40 3.96
N PRO A 267 2.42 -23.68 2.67
CA PRO A 267 1.14 -23.38 2.06
C PRO A 267 0.18 -24.59 2.14
N GLU A 268 -1.09 -24.30 2.30
CA GLU A 268 -2.21 -25.20 2.00
C GLU A 268 -3.24 -24.40 1.18
N SER A 269 -3.85 -25.03 0.19
CA SER A 269 -4.85 -24.36 -0.64
C SER A 269 -5.86 -25.32 -1.23
N THR A 270 -6.94 -24.79 -1.77
CA THR A 270 -7.80 -25.49 -2.73
C THR A 270 -7.01 -25.81 -4.00
N ALA A 271 -7.66 -26.41 -5.01
CA ALA A 271 -7.01 -26.76 -6.28
C ALA A 271 -6.17 -25.59 -6.83
N LEU A 272 -4.96 -25.91 -7.30
CA LEU A 272 -4.05 -24.96 -7.95
C LEU A 272 -4.38 -24.84 -9.43
N TYR A 273 -4.31 -23.61 -9.93
CA TYR A 273 -4.48 -23.27 -11.33
C TYR A 273 -3.21 -22.58 -11.85
N THR A 274 -2.92 -22.79 -13.13
CA THR A 274 -1.67 -22.27 -13.71
C THR A 274 -1.64 -20.75 -13.71
N GLU A 275 -2.77 -20.08 -13.98
CA GLU A 275 -2.82 -18.64 -14.21
C GLU A 275 -3.58 -17.85 -13.17
N SER A 276 -4.38 -18.50 -12.33
CA SER A 276 -5.11 -17.83 -11.26
C SER A 276 -4.73 -18.36 -9.88
N ALA A 277 -4.87 -17.50 -8.88
CA ALA A 277 -4.72 -17.89 -7.48
C ALA A 277 -5.80 -18.90 -7.07
N PRO A 278 -5.53 -19.81 -6.11
CA PRO A 278 -6.53 -20.77 -5.62
C PRO A 278 -7.69 -20.05 -4.94
N LYS A 279 -8.87 -20.68 -4.93
CA LYS A 279 -10.09 -20.11 -4.35
C LYS A 279 -9.94 -19.77 -2.87
N ALA A 280 -9.17 -20.55 -2.14
CA ALA A 280 -8.88 -20.37 -0.72
C ALA A 280 -7.49 -20.88 -0.38
N SER A 281 -6.82 -20.24 0.58
CA SER A 281 -5.51 -20.63 1.07
C SER A 281 -5.34 -20.46 2.58
N ARG A 282 -4.45 -21.29 3.14
CA ARG A 282 -3.84 -21.11 4.47
C ARG A 282 -2.34 -21.14 4.31
N VAL A 283 -1.66 -20.16 4.91
CA VAL A 283 -0.20 -20.10 4.85
C VAL A 283 0.33 -19.91 6.25
N GLU A 284 1.30 -20.74 6.62
CA GLU A 284 2.00 -20.66 7.89
C GLU A 284 3.42 -20.15 7.65
N TYR A 285 3.79 -19.05 8.31
CA TYR A 285 5.12 -18.46 8.26
C TYR A 285 5.83 -18.69 9.60
N HIS A 286 7.03 -19.25 9.56
CA HIS A 286 7.88 -19.47 10.72
C HIS A 286 8.98 -18.41 10.73
N PHE A 287 9.09 -17.70 11.83
CA PHE A 287 10.14 -16.72 12.08
C PHE A 287 11.04 -17.18 13.20
N ALA A 288 12.34 -17.27 12.96
CA ALA A 288 13.34 -17.56 13.99
C ALA A 288 13.31 -16.54 15.13
N ALA A 289 13.85 -16.91 16.25
CA ALA A 289 14.11 -15.96 17.35
C ALA A 289 15.04 -14.84 16.86
N LYS A 290 14.78 -13.60 17.34
CA LYS A 290 15.57 -12.42 16.97
C LYS A 290 15.74 -11.51 18.19
N GLY A 291 16.98 -11.35 18.66
CA GLY A 291 17.24 -10.62 19.90
C GLY A 291 16.49 -11.24 21.09
N SER A 292 15.67 -10.46 21.79
CA SER A 292 14.82 -10.94 22.90
C SER A 292 13.50 -11.55 22.42
N ARG A 293 13.11 -11.38 21.16
CA ARG A 293 11.90 -11.98 20.61
C ARG A 293 12.10 -13.47 20.36
N PRO A 294 11.28 -14.37 20.93
CA PRO A 294 11.34 -15.78 20.61
C PRO A 294 10.93 -16.07 19.18
N ALA A 295 11.03 -17.33 18.76
CA ALA A 295 10.42 -17.79 17.51
C ALA A 295 8.92 -17.55 17.53
N VAL A 296 8.36 -17.09 16.38
CA VAL A 296 6.95 -16.74 16.21
C VAL A 296 6.40 -17.41 14.96
N ARG A 297 5.15 -17.85 15.03
CA ARG A 297 4.39 -18.34 13.86
C ARG A 297 3.32 -17.33 13.49
N VAL A 298 3.23 -17.04 12.19
CA VAL A 298 2.18 -16.17 11.64
C VAL A 298 1.36 -16.97 10.65
N TYR A 299 0.06 -16.93 10.81
CA TYR A 299 -0.89 -17.68 9.99
C TYR A 299 -1.74 -16.73 9.16
N TRP A 300 -1.80 -16.97 7.87
CA TRP A 300 -2.73 -16.34 6.95
C TRP A 300 -3.85 -17.29 6.58
N ARG A 301 -5.07 -16.78 6.40
CA ARG A 301 -6.23 -17.53 5.89
C ARG A 301 -7.10 -16.64 5.02
N ASP A 302 -7.50 -17.15 3.86
CA ASP A 302 -8.43 -16.50 2.95
C ASP A 302 -9.49 -17.50 2.43
N GLY A 303 -10.42 -17.02 1.57
CA GLY A 303 -11.46 -17.86 0.99
C GLY A 303 -12.41 -18.45 2.04
N ASP A 304 -12.76 -17.68 3.06
CA ASP A 304 -13.61 -18.08 4.18
C ASP A 304 -12.98 -19.08 5.17
N PHE A 305 -11.72 -19.44 5.03
CA PHE A 305 -11.01 -20.12 6.10
C PHE A 305 -10.88 -19.21 7.32
N ARG A 306 -11.21 -19.78 8.49
CA ARG A 306 -11.19 -19.05 9.76
C ARG A 306 -10.20 -19.71 10.73
N PRO A 307 -9.59 -18.95 11.63
CA PRO A 307 -8.87 -19.56 12.74
C PRO A 307 -9.86 -20.31 13.63
N PRO A 308 -9.43 -21.41 14.29
CA PRO A 308 -10.25 -22.10 15.26
C PRO A 308 -10.71 -21.14 16.35
N ARG A 309 -11.91 -21.34 16.89
CA ARG A 309 -12.39 -20.58 18.02
C ARG A 309 -11.49 -20.83 19.23
N PRO A 310 -10.93 -19.81 19.88
CA PRO A 310 -10.16 -20.00 21.13
C PRO A 310 -11.05 -20.62 22.22
N LEU A 311 -10.54 -21.65 22.92
CA LEU A 311 -11.29 -22.33 23.97
C LEU A 311 -11.61 -21.41 25.16
N THR A 312 -10.79 -20.40 25.39
CA THR A 312 -10.97 -19.41 26.45
C THR A 312 -11.95 -18.29 26.09
N LEU A 313 -12.45 -18.25 24.85
CA LEU A 313 -13.38 -17.22 24.41
C LEU A 313 -14.75 -17.48 25.05
N PRO A 314 -15.38 -16.51 25.76
CA PRO A 314 -16.72 -16.64 26.33
C PRO A 314 -17.74 -17.11 25.31
N ALA A 315 -18.63 -18.04 25.70
CA ALA A 315 -19.55 -18.69 24.75
C ALA A 315 -20.44 -17.71 24.00
N GLU A 316 -20.83 -16.62 24.65
CA GLU A 316 -21.66 -15.55 24.11
C GLU A 316 -20.92 -14.63 23.12
N MET A 317 -19.58 -14.62 23.09
CA MET A 317 -18.82 -13.80 22.20
C MET A 317 -18.81 -14.37 20.79
N GLN A 318 -19.20 -13.58 19.81
CA GLN A 318 -19.19 -13.97 18.40
C GLN A 318 -17.76 -14.25 17.90
N TRP A 319 -17.60 -15.30 17.12
CA TRP A 319 -16.34 -15.66 16.50
C TRP A 319 -16.55 -16.16 15.06
N PRO A 320 -15.81 -15.65 14.09
CA PRO A 320 -14.87 -14.51 14.17
C PRO A 320 -15.59 -13.20 14.43
N THR A 321 -14.85 -12.19 14.91
CA THR A 321 -15.39 -10.92 15.40
C THR A 321 -15.76 -9.91 14.30
N ALA A 322 -15.37 -10.16 13.04
CA ALA A 322 -15.64 -9.28 11.91
C ALA A 322 -15.82 -10.03 10.59
N ASP A 323 -16.73 -9.55 9.73
CA ASP A 323 -17.05 -10.18 8.45
C ASP A 323 -15.92 -10.05 7.41
N ILE A 324 -15.25 -8.89 7.35
CA ILE A 324 -14.18 -8.65 6.37
C ILE A 324 -12.92 -9.43 6.71
N GLY A 325 -12.70 -9.75 7.99
CA GLY A 325 -11.51 -10.40 8.50
C GLY A 325 -10.99 -9.76 9.79
N GLY A 326 -9.89 -10.27 10.30
CA GLY A 326 -9.31 -9.78 11.55
C GLY A 326 -7.97 -10.40 11.86
N GLN A 327 -7.53 -10.11 13.08
CA GLN A 327 -6.28 -10.58 13.67
C GLN A 327 -6.56 -11.20 15.04
N LEU A 328 -5.90 -12.33 15.34
CA LEU A 328 -5.84 -12.92 16.68
C LEU A 328 -4.37 -13.03 17.07
N TRP A 329 -4.01 -12.44 18.17
CA TRP A 329 -2.68 -12.46 18.79
C TRP A 329 -2.70 -13.40 20.00
N VAL A 330 -1.81 -14.38 20.01
CA VAL A 330 -1.72 -15.39 21.06
C VAL A 330 -0.40 -15.23 21.78
N GLY A 331 -0.47 -14.87 23.04
CA GLY A 331 0.67 -14.75 23.94
C GLY A 331 0.64 -15.76 25.07
N ASP A 332 1.74 -15.81 25.85
CA ASP A 332 1.87 -16.73 26.99
C ASP A 332 0.83 -16.45 28.09
N ASP A 333 0.40 -15.20 28.26
CA ASP A 333 -0.47 -14.75 29.34
C ASP A 333 -1.87 -14.33 28.89
N GLY A 334 -2.19 -14.46 27.59
CA GLY A 334 -3.50 -14.09 27.08
C GLY A 334 -3.56 -13.91 25.57
N MET A 335 -4.70 -13.43 25.10
CA MET A 335 -4.97 -13.22 23.69
C MET A 335 -5.59 -11.85 23.44
N ALA A 336 -5.31 -11.29 22.28
CA ALA A 336 -5.93 -10.06 21.81
C ALA A 336 -6.47 -10.23 20.38
N VAL A 337 -7.53 -9.50 20.04
CA VAL A 337 -8.05 -9.39 18.68
C VAL A 337 -8.01 -7.95 18.22
N ALA A 338 -7.90 -7.77 16.89
CA ALA A 338 -8.07 -6.47 16.24
C ALA A 338 -8.73 -6.66 14.87
N GLY A 339 -9.23 -5.59 14.29
CA GLY A 339 -9.71 -5.59 12.91
C GLY A 339 -8.60 -5.90 11.91
N MET A 340 -8.97 -6.15 10.64
CA MET A 340 -8.01 -6.52 9.57
C MET A 340 -6.89 -5.47 9.41
N TYR A 341 -7.18 -4.21 9.63
CA TYR A 341 -6.24 -3.09 9.51
C TYR A 341 -5.66 -2.64 10.87
N GLY A 342 -5.83 -3.45 11.91
CA GLY A 342 -5.36 -3.13 13.27
C GLY A 342 -6.32 -2.30 14.11
N GLU A 343 -7.58 -2.12 13.66
CA GLU A 343 -8.57 -1.31 14.37
C GLU A 343 -9.01 -1.97 15.69
N ASN A 344 -9.31 -1.14 16.68
CA ASN A 344 -9.98 -1.51 17.92
C ASN A 344 -9.38 -2.74 18.63
N PRO A 345 -8.09 -2.73 18.97
CA PRO A 345 -7.47 -3.85 19.69
C PRO A 345 -8.16 -4.06 21.04
N THR A 346 -8.48 -5.33 21.33
CA THR A 346 -9.26 -5.75 22.51
C THR A 346 -8.69 -7.05 23.03
N LEU A 347 -8.51 -7.15 24.35
CA LEU A 347 -8.15 -8.44 24.98
C LEU A 347 -9.36 -9.36 25.00
N LEU A 348 -9.13 -10.68 24.81
CA LEU A 348 -10.21 -11.66 24.85
C LEU A 348 -10.73 -11.94 26.27
N ASP A 349 -9.96 -11.60 27.30
CA ASP A 349 -10.42 -11.59 28.68
C ASP A 349 -11.11 -10.27 28.97
N PRO A 350 -12.45 -10.24 29.20
CA PRO A 350 -13.20 -8.98 29.37
C PRO A 350 -12.79 -8.19 30.61
N ALA A 351 -12.36 -8.89 31.69
CA ALA A 351 -11.96 -8.21 32.93
C ALA A 351 -10.62 -7.49 32.73
N ARG A 352 -9.64 -8.18 32.12
CA ARG A 352 -8.34 -7.60 31.77
C ARG A 352 -8.45 -6.50 30.72
N ASP A 353 -9.35 -6.66 29.75
CA ASP A 353 -9.60 -5.63 28.72
C ASP A 353 -10.16 -4.35 29.35
N LYS A 354 -11.10 -4.49 30.28
CA LYS A 354 -11.67 -3.35 31.03
C LYS A 354 -10.60 -2.64 31.87
N GLU A 355 -9.75 -3.40 32.57
CA GLU A 355 -8.66 -2.86 33.36
C GLU A 355 -7.63 -2.13 32.48
N LEU A 356 -7.20 -2.75 31.37
CA LEU A 356 -6.25 -2.16 30.42
C LEU A 356 -6.77 -0.87 29.80
N LYS A 357 -8.06 -0.80 29.50
CA LYS A 357 -8.71 0.41 28.95
C LYS A 357 -8.90 1.50 30.00
N ALA A 358 -9.08 1.13 31.27
CA ALA A 358 -9.16 2.10 32.39
C ALA A 358 -7.78 2.69 32.73
N THR A 359 -6.72 1.92 32.54
CA THR A 359 -5.33 2.34 32.81
C THR A 359 -4.45 1.92 31.62
N PRO A 360 -4.55 2.63 30.50
CA PRO A 360 -3.80 2.29 29.30
C PRO A 360 -2.30 2.54 29.48
N PRO A 361 -1.44 1.80 28.77
CA PRO A 361 -0.01 2.06 28.78
C PRO A 361 0.29 3.47 28.26
N PRO A 362 1.45 4.03 28.61
CA PRO A 362 1.88 5.33 28.10
C PRO A 362 1.89 5.36 26.56
N VAL A 363 1.43 6.46 25.98
CA VAL A 363 1.51 6.70 24.54
C VAL A 363 2.98 6.82 24.13
N LYS A 364 3.50 5.85 23.40
CA LYS A 364 4.88 5.83 22.91
C LYS A 364 4.98 6.25 21.44
N TYR A 365 3.95 5.97 20.67
CA TYR A 365 3.93 6.19 19.22
C TYR A 365 3.03 7.37 18.86
N ALA A 366 3.58 8.33 18.13
CA ALA A 366 2.81 9.47 17.64
C ALA A 366 1.60 8.97 16.81
N ARG A 367 0.43 9.52 17.11
CA ARG A 367 -0.78 9.28 16.32
C ARG A 367 -0.66 9.98 14.98
N SER A 368 -1.08 9.30 13.94
CA SER A 368 -0.90 9.74 12.57
C SER A 368 -2.08 10.59 12.08
N LYS A 369 -1.80 11.52 11.17
CA LYS A 369 -2.84 12.24 10.42
C LYS A 369 -3.34 11.44 9.21
N GLY A 370 -2.87 10.21 9.03
CA GLY A 370 -3.20 9.32 7.93
C GLY A 370 -2.09 9.22 6.88
N VAL A 371 -2.16 8.15 6.09
CA VAL A 371 -1.11 7.72 5.17
C VAL A 371 -0.72 8.79 4.13
N TYR A 372 -1.67 9.55 3.62
CA TYR A 372 -1.40 10.61 2.65
C TYR A 372 -0.71 11.81 3.30
N GLN A 373 -1.20 12.22 4.48
CA GLN A 373 -0.63 13.37 5.16
C GLN A 373 0.79 13.09 5.67
N GLU A 374 1.08 11.89 6.17
CA GLU A 374 2.45 11.50 6.50
C GLU A 374 3.39 11.61 5.30
N TRP A 375 2.95 11.10 4.15
CA TRP A 375 3.74 11.18 2.93
C TRP A 375 3.96 12.62 2.45
N ILE A 376 2.90 13.45 2.43
CA ILE A 376 2.97 14.85 2.04
C ILE A 376 3.93 15.63 2.97
N GLU A 377 3.83 15.41 4.29
CA GLU A 377 4.74 16.02 5.25
C GLU A 377 6.19 15.58 5.02
N ALA A 378 6.44 14.31 4.77
CA ALA A 378 7.75 13.79 4.43
C ALA A 378 8.30 14.41 3.11
N CYS A 379 7.45 14.58 2.08
CA CYS A 379 7.84 15.25 0.84
C CYS A 379 8.26 16.70 1.06
N LYS A 380 7.70 17.37 2.05
CA LYS A 380 8.01 18.76 2.44
C LYS A 380 9.16 18.87 3.45
N GLY A 381 9.91 17.78 3.68
CA GLY A 381 11.07 17.75 4.57
C GLY A 381 10.74 17.54 6.05
N GLY A 382 9.52 17.07 6.36
CA GLY A 382 9.11 16.64 7.68
C GLY A 382 9.67 15.26 8.07
N ALA A 383 9.05 14.62 9.06
CA ALA A 383 9.43 13.27 9.48
C ALA A 383 9.29 12.28 8.31
N PRO A 384 10.18 11.27 8.18
CA PRO A 384 10.07 10.25 7.15
C PRO A 384 8.73 9.50 7.23
N ALA A 385 8.17 9.17 6.07
CA ALA A 385 7.00 8.32 5.98
C ALA A 385 7.30 6.91 6.52
N GLN A 386 6.37 6.33 7.28
CA GLN A 386 6.65 5.12 8.06
C GLN A 386 6.62 3.84 7.22
N SER A 387 5.96 3.83 6.06
CA SER A 387 5.90 2.70 5.14
C SER A 387 6.65 3.00 3.85
N ASP A 388 7.94 3.35 3.99
CA ASP A 388 8.83 3.66 2.88
C ASP A 388 9.22 2.42 2.08
N PHE A 389 9.51 2.58 0.78
CA PHE A 389 9.84 1.48 -0.12
C PHE A 389 11.18 0.81 0.23
N GLY A 390 12.15 1.60 0.67
CA GLY A 390 13.50 1.13 0.98
C GLY A 390 13.58 0.35 2.30
N GLY A 391 12.58 0.48 3.16
CA GLY A 391 12.49 -0.12 4.47
C GLY A 391 11.25 -0.98 4.63
N HIS A 392 10.28 -0.50 5.43
CA HIS A 392 9.13 -1.29 5.88
C HIS A 392 8.28 -1.86 4.73
N ALA A 393 7.87 -1.03 3.77
CA ALA A 393 6.99 -1.45 2.67
C ALA A 393 7.62 -2.52 1.78
N GLY A 394 8.90 -2.34 1.42
CA GLY A 394 9.62 -3.31 0.60
C GLY A 394 9.75 -4.66 1.29
N ALA A 395 10.18 -4.67 2.54
CA ALA A 395 10.36 -5.90 3.31
C ALA A 395 9.03 -6.62 3.60
N LEU A 396 7.98 -5.88 3.96
CA LEU A 396 6.63 -6.44 4.14
C LEU A 396 6.10 -7.06 2.84
N THR A 397 6.20 -6.34 1.72
CA THR A 397 5.75 -6.83 0.42
C THR A 397 6.53 -8.06 0.00
N GLU A 398 7.85 -8.10 0.21
CA GLU A 398 8.68 -9.26 -0.09
C GLU A 398 8.22 -10.50 0.70
N MET A 399 7.98 -10.38 2.00
CA MET A 399 7.43 -11.46 2.83
C MET A 399 6.08 -11.97 2.29
N VAL A 400 5.17 -11.07 1.93
CA VAL A 400 3.86 -11.43 1.37
C VAL A 400 4.01 -12.16 0.03
N LEU A 401 4.87 -11.68 -0.86
CA LEU A 401 5.11 -12.30 -2.18
C LEU A 401 5.76 -13.69 -2.07
N LEU A 402 6.62 -13.90 -1.07
CA LEU A 402 7.16 -15.24 -0.77
C LEU A 402 6.01 -16.22 -0.40
N GLY A 403 5.02 -15.77 0.35
CA GLY A 403 3.81 -16.53 0.61
C GLY A 403 2.99 -16.82 -0.66
N CYS A 404 2.85 -15.83 -1.54
CA CYS A 404 2.20 -16.03 -2.84
C CYS A 404 2.93 -17.08 -3.69
N LEU A 405 4.26 -17.10 -3.69
CA LEU A 405 5.07 -18.12 -4.37
C LEU A 405 4.90 -19.49 -3.75
N ALA A 406 4.84 -19.60 -2.43
CA ALA A 406 4.54 -20.85 -1.74
C ALA A 406 3.18 -21.41 -2.17
N VAL A 407 2.13 -20.57 -2.12
CA VAL A 407 0.78 -20.93 -2.57
C VAL A 407 0.76 -21.34 -4.04
N ARG A 408 1.34 -20.52 -4.93
CA ARG A 408 1.37 -20.77 -6.38
C ARG A 408 2.07 -22.09 -6.73
N SER A 409 3.15 -22.43 -5.99
CA SER A 409 3.89 -23.68 -6.20
C SER A 409 3.28 -24.89 -5.50
N GLY A 410 2.43 -24.69 -4.48
CA GLY A 410 1.95 -25.74 -3.58
C GLY A 410 3.09 -26.41 -2.77
N LYS A 411 4.23 -25.73 -2.62
CA LYS A 411 5.43 -26.28 -1.98
C LYS A 411 5.83 -25.47 -0.75
N THR A 412 6.27 -26.16 0.30
CA THR A 412 6.97 -25.52 1.41
C THR A 412 8.24 -24.85 0.90
N LEU A 413 8.45 -23.60 1.27
CA LEU A 413 9.67 -22.86 1.00
C LEU A 413 10.51 -22.78 2.26
N GLU A 414 11.79 -23.17 2.14
CA GLU A 414 12.84 -22.92 3.15
C GLU A 414 13.66 -21.71 2.67
N LEU A 415 13.94 -20.78 3.57
CA LEU A 415 14.55 -19.52 3.22
C LEU A 415 15.84 -19.29 4.03
N ASN A 416 16.80 -18.64 3.40
CA ASN A 416 17.96 -18.12 4.14
C ASN A 416 17.64 -16.75 4.76
N GLY A 417 18.55 -16.22 5.57
CA GLY A 417 18.38 -14.95 6.28
C GLY A 417 18.19 -13.71 5.39
N SER A 418 18.41 -13.82 4.07
CA SER A 418 18.17 -12.75 3.08
C SER A 418 16.93 -12.98 2.22
N GLY A 419 16.07 -13.94 2.58
CA GLY A 419 14.85 -14.25 1.83
C GLY A 419 15.08 -15.03 0.54
N GLY A 420 16.27 -15.66 0.37
CA GLY A 420 16.55 -16.57 -0.75
C GLY A 420 15.96 -17.95 -0.50
N ILE A 421 15.23 -18.50 -1.49
CA ILE A 421 14.65 -19.84 -1.43
C ILE A 421 15.77 -20.87 -1.62
N THR A 422 15.89 -21.85 -0.71
CA THR A 422 17.02 -22.77 -0.66
C THR A 422 16.70 -24.22 -1.02
N ASN A 423 15.45 -24.65 -0.88
CA ASN A 423 15.06 -26.07 -0.97
C ASN A 423 14.38 -26.45 -2.31
N VAL A 424 13.86 -25.48 -3.06
CA VAL A 424 13.14 -25.73 -4.32
C VAL A 424 13.54 -24.71 -5.38
N LYS A 425 13.60 -25.12 -6.63
CA LYS A 425 13.74 -24.21 -7.77
C LYS A 425 12.34 -23.91 -8.31
N LEU A 426 11.95 -22.65 -8.29
CA LEU A 426 10.72 -22.14 -8.89
C LEU A 426 10.99 -21.67 -10.33
N PRO A 427 9.95 -21.59 -11.20
CA PRO A 427 10.07 -20.94 -12.50
C PRO A 427 10.57 -19.50 -12.35
N GLU A 428 11.59 -19.14 -13.14
CA GLU A 428 12.24 -17.82 -13.03
C GLU A 428 11.26 -16.66 -13.31
N GLU A 429 10.34 -16.87 -14.23
CA GLU A 429 9.31 -15.89 -14.59
C GLU A 429 8.32 -15.57 -13.46
N TRP A 430 8.25 -16.38 -12.40
CA TRP A 430 7.46 -16.07 -11.21
C TRP A 430 8.19 -15.10 -10.28
N ILE A 431 9.52 -15.07 -10.37
CA ILE A 431 10.41 -14.24 -9.55
C ILE A 431 10.78 -12.96 -10.30
N THR A 432 11.20 -13.12 -11.56
CA THR A 432 11.65 -12.05 -12.45
C THR A 432 10.78 -12.06 -13.71
N PRO A 433 9.85 -11.11 -13.88
CA PRO A 433 8.95 -11.14 -15.02
C PRO A 433 9.68 -10.78 -16.32
N THR A 434 9.20 -11.34 -17.44
CA THR A 434 9.60 -10.87 -18.77
C THR A 434 8.70 -9.70 -19.16
N TYR A 435 9.30 -8.53 -19.34
CA TYR A 435 8.58 -7.31 -19.70
C TYR A 435 8.33 -7.23 -21.21
N ARG A 436 7.23 -6.64 -21.61
CA ARG A 436 7.03 -6.18 -22.97
C ARG A 436 8.04 -5.07 -23.29
N LYS A 437 8.48 -5.00 -24.55
CA LYS A 437 9.45 -3.99 -25.00
C LYS A 437 8.98 -2.56 -24.67
N GLY A 438 9.83 -1.80 -23.99
CA GLY A 438 9.59 -0.42 -23.58
C GLY A 438 8.80 -0.30 -22.26
N TRP A 439 8.71 -1.41 -21.49
CA TRP A 439 8.08 -1.44 -20.17
C TRP A 439 9.03 -1.97 -19.09
N GLU A 440 10.30 -2.12 -19.40
CA GLU A 440 11.34 -2.59 -18.49
C GLU A 440 11.53 -1.61 -17.31
N LEU A 441 11.98 -2.11 -16.15
CA LEU A 441 12.24 -1.28 -14.96
C LEU A 441 13.43 -0.33 -15.11
#